data_1d5b13079a44a9569d278b847a8fe691
#
_entry.id   1d5b13079a44a9569d278b847a8fe691
#
_cell.length_a   1.000
_cell.length_b   1.000
_cell.length_c   1.000
_cell.angle_alpha   90.00
_cell.angle_beta   90.00
_cell.angle_gamma   90.00
#
_symmetry.space_group_name_H-M   'P 1'
#
loop_
_entity.id
_entity.type
_entity.pdbx_description
1 polymer ?
#
loop_
_entity_poly.entity_id
_entity_poly.type
_entity_poly.pdbx_seq_one_letter_code
_entity_poly.pdbx_strand_id
1 'polypeptide(L)'
;MSEPIRFTDVPDASPFPGIISKLVMSREKGSAAITVGELRIAAGHTLPLHVHKVEEALVFLSGDAKVEVDGKETLVTAPSVLLTPAGTKHCITNVGTSEVRIVFFFPAVEVERILVEH
;
A
#
# COMPACT_ATOMS: atom_id res chain seq x y z
N MET A 1 -26.14 -0.81 9.22
CA MET A 1 -25.87 0.55 8.75
C MET A 1 -24.40 0.90 8.90
N SER A 2 -23.82 1.53 7.91
CA SER A 2 -22.41 1.85 7.93
C SER A 2 -22.19 3.30 8.38
N GLU A 3 -21.17 3.51 9.22
CA GLU A 3 -20.71 4.82 9.59
C GLU A 3 -19.34 5.05 8.96
N PRO A 4 -19.01 6.29 8.53
CA PRO A 4 -17.68 6.55 7.97
C PRO A 4 -16.60 6.36 9.03
N ILE A 5 -15.46 5.82 8.59
CA ILE A 5 -14.27 5.70 9.41
C ILE A 5 -13.29 6.74 8.92
N ARG A 6 -12.87 7.63 9.81
CA ARG A 6 -11.86 8.64 9.48
C ARG A 6 -10.48 7.99 9.59
N PHE A 7 -9.63 8.26 8.63
CA PHE A 7 -8.26 7.69 8.63
C PHE A 7 -7.50 8.09 9.90
N THR A 8 -7.73 9.31 10.39
CA THR A 8 -7.09 9.80 11.62
C THR A 8 -7.55 9.11 12.89
N ASP A 9 -8.67 8.39 12.85
CA ASP A 9 -9.17 7.62 14.00
C ASP A 9 -8.57 6.22 14.07
N VAL A 10 -7.81 5.80 13.04
CA VAL A 10 -7.13 4.52 13.01
C VAL A 10 -5.66 4.74 13.39
N PRO A 11 -5.15 4.05 14.40
CA PRO A 11 -3.76 4.24 14.83
C PRO A 11 -2.76 3.92 13.72
N ASP A 12 -1.68 4.70 13.65
CA ASP A 12 -0.57 4.42 12.75
C ASP A 12 0.22 3.19 13.23
N ALA A 13 0.69 2.40 12.28
CA ALA A 13 1.65 1.34 12.54
C ALA A 13 2.87 1.60 11.65
N SER A 14 4.06 1.26 12.14
CA SER A 14 5.31 1.45 11.41
C SER A 14 6.03 0.11 11.26
N PRO A 15 5.67 -0.69 10.24
CA PRO A 15 6.27 -2.01 10.06
C PRO A 15 7.74 -1.98 9.61
N PHE A 16 8.18 -0.86 9.01
CA PHE A 16 9.54 -0.66 8.52
C PHE A 16 9.94 0.79 8.72
N PRO A 17 11.25 1.11 8.76
CA PRO A 17 11.71 2.50 8.86
C PRO A 17 11.12 3.38 7.76
N GLY A 18 10.58 4.54 8.13
CA GLY A 18 10.00 5.50 7.19
C GLY A 18 8.69 5.09 6.56
N ILE A 19 8.11 3.97 6.96
CA ILE A 19 6.86 3.44 6.44
C ILE A 19 5.80 3.49 7.53
N ILE A 20 4.66 4.10 7.21
CA ILE A 20 3.47 4.04 8.06
C ILE A 20 2.39 3.32 7.28
N SER A 21 1.77 2.33 7.91
CA SER A 21 0.72 1.53 7.31
C SER A 21 -0.41 1.33 8.30
N LYS A 22 -1.65 1.36 7.82
CA LYS A 22 -2.80 1.06 8.64
C LYS A 22 -3.96 0.52 7.81
N LEU A 23 -4.72 -0.39 8.40
CA LEU A 23 -5.94 -0.91 7.80
C LEU A 23 -7.10 -0.04 8.26
N VAL A 24 -7.79 0.58 7.31
CA VAL A 24 -8.92 1.46 7.58
C VAL A 24 -10.23 0.71 7.48
N MET A 25 -10.33 -0.21 6.51
CA MET A 25 -11.46 -1.12 6.37
C MET A 25 -10.94 -2.54 6.29
N SER A 26 -11.50 -3.43 7.12
CA SER A 26 -11.06 -4.81 7.23
C SER A 26 -12.21 -5.67 7.76
N ARG A 27 -11.96 -6.98 7.89
CA ARG A 27 -12.92 -7.88 8.53
C ARG A 27 -13.35 -7.38 9.91
N GLU A 28 -12.41 -6.92 10.71
CA GLU A 28 -12.68 -6.42 12.06
C GLU A 28 -13.60 -5.20 12.07
N LYS A 29 -13.62 -4.44 10.99
CA LYS A 29 -14.48 -3.26 10.81
C LYS A 29 -15.79 -3.59 10.12
N GLY A 30 -16.04 -4.86 9.80
CA GLY A 30 -17.30 -5.32 9.23
C GLY A 30 -17.26 -5.66 7.74
N SER A 31 -16.10 -5.62 7.09
CA SER A 31 -16.02 -5.98 5.68
C SER A 31 -16.13 -7.49 5.49
N ALA A 32 -16.91 -7.88 4.48
CA ALA A 32 -17.05 -9.28 4.09
C ALA A 32 -16.07 -9.69 2.99
N ALA A 33 -15.58 -8.75 2.18
CA ALA A 33 -14.89 -9.10 0.94
C ALA A 33 -13.69 -8.22 0.60
N ILE A 34 -13.52 -7.04 1.21
CA ILE A 34 -12.46 -6.11 0.83
C ILE A 34 -11.67 -5.64 2.03
N THR A 35 -10.41 -5.25 1.75
CA THR A 35 -9.56 -4.55 2.71
C THR A 35 -9.12 -3.24 2.07
N VAL A 36 -9.18 -2.16 2.83
CA VAL A 36 -8.70 -0.84 2.42
C VAL A 36 -7.74 -0.32 3.47
N GLY A 37 -6.59 0.16 3.03
CA GLY A 37 -5.62 0.72 3.95
C GLY A 37 -4.96 1.98 3.42
N GLU A 38 -4.16 2.59 4.29
CA GLU A 38 -3.32 3.73 3.94
C GLU A 38 -1.87 3.37 4.16
N LEU A 39 -1.04 3.78 3.21
CA LEU A 39 0.40 3.63 3.26
C LEU A 39 1.03 5.00 3.07
N ARG A 40 1.97 5.37 3.94
CA ARG A 40 2.76 6.59 3.79
C ARG A 40 4.23 6.24 3.82
N ILE A 41 4.98 6.76 2.84
CA ILE A 41 6.40 6.48 2.69
C ILE A 41 7.14 7.80 2.74
N ALA A 42 8.03 7.93 3.73
CA ALA A 42 8.86 9.12 3.87
C ALA A 42 9.88 9.19 2.73
N ALA A 43 10.32 10.41 2.39
CA ALA A 43 11.30 10.63 1.34
C ALA A 43 12.53 9.73 1.53
N GLY A 44 12.98 9.07 0.46
CA GLY A 44 14.16 8.21 0.48
C GLY A 44 13.96 6.81 1.05
N HIS A 45 12.76 6.49 1.53
CA HIS A 45 12.46 5.17 2.10
C HIS A 45 11.77 4.25 1.10
N THR A 46 11.84 2.96 1.38
CA THR A 46 11.31 1.91 0.50
C THR A 46 10.45 0.94 1.32
N LEU A 47 9.26 0.65 0.80
CA LEU A 47 8.50 -0.52 1.25
C LEU A 47 9.16 -1.74 0.61
N PRO A 48 9.73 -2.67 1.42
CA PRO A 48 10.54 -3.78 0.90
C PRO A 48 9.80 -4.68 -0.07
N LEU A 49 10.58 -5.39 -0.90
CA LEU A 49 10.07 -6.35 -1.87
C LEU A 49 9.23 -7.41 -1.17
N HIS A 50 8.02 -7.61 -1.67
CA HIS A 50 7.06 -8.55 -1.08
C HIS A 50 6.09 -9.04 -2.14
N VAL A 51 5.30 -10.02 -1.76
CA VAL A 51 4.26 -10.60 -2.62
C VAL A 51 2.98 -10.76 -1.82
N HIS A 52 1.85 -10.58 -2.50
CA HIS A 52 0.52 -10.91 -2.00
C HIS A 52 -0.11 -11.98 -2.89
N LYS A 53 -0.95 -12.82 -2.32
CA LYS A 53 -1.66 -13.87 -3.07
C LYS A 53 -2.86 -13.34 -3.85
N VAL A 54 -3.23 -12.07 -3.60
CA VAL A 54 -4.35 -11.40 -4.28
C VAL A 54 -3.82 -10.16 -4.98
N GLU A 55 -4.55 -9.68 -5.97
CA GLU A 55 -4.20 -8.41 -6.61
C GLU A 55 -4.42 -7.25 -5.65
N GLU A 56 -3.71 -6.16 -5.90
CA GLU A 56 -3.79 -4.95 -5.09
C GLU A 56 -3.88 -3.73 -6.00
N ALA A 57 -4.81 -2.84 -5.71
CA ALA A 57 -4.84 -1.52 -6.34
C ALA A 57 -4.11 -0.54 -5.42
N LEU A 58 -3.16 0.19 -5.99
CA LEU A 58 -2.43 1.25 -5.30
C LEU A 58 -2.88 2.59 -5.86
N VAL A 59 -3.60 3.35 -5.05
CA VAL A 59 -4.06 4.69 -5.42
C VAL A 59 -3.10 5.70 -4.82
N PHE A 60 -2.24 6.27 -5.66
CA PHE A 60 -1.26 7.28 -5.25
C PHE A 60 -1.95 8.63 -5.16
N LEU A 61 -2.01 9.19 -3.97
CA LEU A 61 -2.68 10.46 -3.70
C LEU A 61 -1.70 11.63 -3.68
N SER A 62 -0.44 11.39 -3.30
CA SER A 62 0.60 12.44 -3.28
C SER A 62 1.97 11.82 -3.48
N GLY A 63 2.90 12.62 -3.99
CA GLY A 63 4.31 12.29 -4.11
C GLY A 63 4.68 11.59 -5.41
N ASP A 64 5.96 11.23 -5.49
CA ASP A 64 6.58 10.55 -6.63
C ASP A 64 7.23 9.26 -6.15
N ALA A 65 6.93 8.16 -6.82
CA ALA A 65 7.42 6.85 -6.42
C ALA A 65 8.01 6.08 -7.61
N LYS A 66 8.91 5.16 -7.30
CA LYS A 66 9.35 4.14 -8.22
C LYS A 66 8.79 2.82 -7.71
N VAL A 67 8.02 2.13 -8.54
CA VAL A 67 7.44 0.83 -8.20
C VAL A 67 8.09 -0.23 -9.07
N GLU A 68 8.66 -1.24 -8.41
CA GLU A 68 9.17 -2.43 -9.11
C GLU A 68 8.12 -3.53 -9.02
N VAL A 69 7.73 -4.06 -10.18
CA VAL A 69 6.78 -5.18 -10.28
C VAL A 69 7.44 -6.27 -11.12
N ASP A 70 7.75 -7.40 -10.50
CA ASP A 70 8.44 -8.53 -11.13
C ASP A 70 9.70 -8.09 -11.90
N GLY A 71 10.50 -7.21 -11.27
CA GLY A 71 11.75 -6.72 -11.83
C GLY A 71 11.61 -5.53 -12.78
N LYS A 72 10.39 -5.15 -13.16
CA LYS A 72 10.16 -3.99 -14.03
C LYS A 72 9.91 -2.76 -13.18
N GLU A 73 10.72 -1.72 -13.38
CA GLU A 73 10.56 -0.44 -12.70
C GLU A 73 9.63 0.49 -13.46
N THR A 74 8.74 1.15 -12.72
CA THR A 74 7.83 2.15 -13.27
C THR A 74 7.85 3.37 -12.36
N LEU A 75 7.99 4.56 -12.93
CA LEU A 75 7.85 5.81 -12.20
C LEU A 75 6.37 6.18 -12.14
N VAL A 76 5.90 6.53 -10.95
CA VAL A 76 4.51 6.88 -10.70
C VAL A 76 4.46 8.25 -10.07
N THR A 77 3.71 9.16 -10.70
CA THR A 77 3.46 10.52 -10.20
C THR A 77 1.99 10.60 -9.81
N ALA A 78 1.70 11.03 -8.58
CA ALA A 78 0.33 11.21 -8.11
C ALA A 78 -0.36 12.39 -8.80
N PRO A 79 -1.70 12.37 -8.96
CA PRO A 79 -2.57 11.24 -8.62
C PRO A 79 -2.57 10.17 -9.72
N SER A 80 -2.48 8.91 -9.32
CA SER A 80 -2.43 7.77 -10.25
C SER A 80 -2.91 6.52 -9.55
N VAL A 81 -3.29 5.51 -10.32
CA VAL A 81 -3.56 4.18 -9.80
C VAL A 81 -2.71 3.16 -10.53
N LEU A 82 -2.15 2.23 -9.79
CA LEU A 82 -1.36 1.10 -10.32
C LEU A 82 -1.93 -0.20 -9.77
N LEU A 83 -2.08 -1.19 -10.62
CA LEU A 83 -2.47 -2.53 -10.20
C LEU A 83 -1.23 -3.40 -10.07
N THR A 84 -1.10 -4.08 -8.92
CA THR A 84 -0.13 -5.16 -8.77
C THR A 84 -0.89 -6.49 -8.87
N PRO A 85 -0.66 -7.27 -9.92
CA PRO A 85 -1.36 -8.55 -10.06
C PRO A 85 -1.01 -9.53 -8.95
N ALA A 86 -1.92 -10.45 -8.67
CA ALA A 86 -1.71 -11.50 -7.66
C ALA A 86 -0.41 -12.26 -7.93
N GLY A 87 0.35 -12.52 -6.88
CA GLY A 87 1.58 -13.31 -6.96
C GLY A 87 2.79 -12.58 -7.54
N THR A 88 2.67 -11.29 -7.87
CA THR A 88 3.81 -10.53 -8.38
C THR A 88 4.64 -9.95 -7.23
N LYS A 89 5.95 -9.98 -7.39
CA LYS A 89 6.87 -9.37 -6.42
C LYS A 89 6.93 -7.88 -6.68
N HIS A 90 6.74 -7.08 -5.64
CA HIS A 90 6.79 -5.63 -5.81
C HIS A 90 7.38 -4.90 -4.60
N CYS A 91 7.96 -3.74 -4.86
CA CYS A 91 8.40 -2.81 -3.83
C CYS A 91 8.14 -1.38 -4.30
N ILE A 92 8.06 -0.46 -3.35
CA ILE A 92 7.72 0.93 -3.61
C ILE A 92 8.75 1.82 -2.93
N THR A 93 9.43 2.66 -3.72
CA THR A 93 10.43 3.60 -3.21
C THR A 93 9.94 5.02 -3.43
N ASN A 94 10.00 5.84 -2.39
CA ASN A 94 9.76 7.27 -2.52
C ASN A 94 11.01 7.91 -3.13
N VAL A 95 10.90 8.39 -4.37
CA VAL A 95 12.00 9.03 -5.11
C VAL A 95 11.87 10.54 -5.14
N GLY A 96 10.86 11.09 -4.49
CA GLY A 96 10.66 12.54 -4.39
C GLY A 96 11.20 13.11 -3.08
N THR A 97 10.79 14.34 -2.80
CA THR A 97 11.22 15.09 -1.61
C THR A 97 10.11 15.25 -0.56
N SER A 98 8.89 14.87 -0.90
CA SER A 98 7.75 14.90 0.01
C SER A 98 7.22 13.49 0.23
N GLU A 99 6.34 13.32 1.22
CA GLU A 99 5.76 12.04 1.55
C GLU A 99 4.93 11.47 0.39
N VAL A 100 5.10 10.18 0.10
CA VAL A 100 4.21 9.43 -0.79
C VAL A 100 3.07 8.90 0.05
N ARG A 101 1.83 9.20 -0.36
CA ARG A 101 0.62 8.73 0.30
C ARG A 101 -0.18 7.87 -0.68
N ILE A 102 -0.52 6.68 -0.24
CA ILE A 102 -1.21 5.68 -1.05
C ILE A 102 -2.40 5.14 -0.27
N VAL A 103 -3.53 4.99 -0.95
CA VAL A 103 -4.64 4.19 -0.45
C VAL A 103 -4.62 2.88 -1.22
N PHE A 104 -4.54 1.76 -0.50
CA PHE A 104 -4.49 0.44 -1.13
C PHE A 104 -5.77 -0.34 -0.91
N PHE A 105 -6.10 -1.18 -1.89
CA PHE A 105 -7.29 -2.02 -1.89
C PHE A 105 -6.94 -3.45 -2.21
N PHE A 106 -7.49 -4.38 -1.41
CA PHE A 106 -7.43 -5.81 -1.70
C PHE A 106 -8.85 -6.38 -1.83
N PRO A 107 -9.10 -7.30 -2.78
CA PRO A 107 -10.38 -7.98 -2.92
C PRO A 107 -10.49 -9.18 -1.99
N ALA A 108 -10.03 -9.05 -0.77
CA ALA A 108 -10.01 -10.10 0.24
C ALA A 108 -9.96 -9.47 1.63
N VAL A 109 -10.38 -10.19 2.64
CA VAL A 109 -10.32 -9.73 4.04
C VAL A 109 -9.16 -10.35 4.81
N GLU A 110 -8.50 -11.36 4.26
CA GLU A 110 -7.27 -11.93 4.79
C GLU A 110 -6.17 -11.72 3.76
N VAL A 111 -5.22 -10.85 4.09
CA VAL A 111 -4.12 -10.50 3.18
C VAL A 111 -2.81 -10.62 3.93
N GLU A 112 -1.90 -11.44 3.39
CA GLU A 112 -0.57 -11.60 3.90
C GLU A 112 0.42 -10.80 3.05
N ARG A 113 1.41 -10.19 3.72
CA ARG A 113 2.58 -9.63 3.06
C ARG A 113 3.71 -10.63 3.27
N ILE A 114 4.17 -11.25 2.19
CA ILE A 114 5.25 -12.22 2.24
C ILE A 114 6.50 -11.54 1.71
N LEU A 115 7.48 -11.28 2.60
CA LEU A 115 8.73 -10.65 2.20
C LEU A 115 9.55 -11.59 1.34
N VAL A 116 10.23 -11.03 0.35
CA VAL A 116 11.10 -11.78 -0.57
C VAL A 116 12.43 -11.06 -0.71
N GLU A 117 13.47 -11.83 -1.00
CA GLU A 117 14.78 -11.26 -1.31
C GLU A 117 14.86 -10.90 -2.80
N HIS A 118 15.60 -9.86 -3.09
CA HIS A 118 15.88 -9.45 -4.47
C HIS A 118 16.73 -10.46 -5.23
#